data_c4f896242ea4534261d903e597780848
#
_entry.id   c4f896242ea4534261d903e597780848
#
_cell.length_a   1.000
_cell.length_b   1.000
_cell.length_c   1.000
_cell.angle_alpha   90.00
_cell.angle_beta   90.00
_cell.angle_gamma   90.00
#
_symmetry.space_group_name_H-M   'P 1'
#
loop_
_entity.id
_entity.type
_entity.pdbx_description
1 polymer ?
#
loop_
_entity_poly.entity_id
_entity_poly.type
_entity_poly.pdbx_seq_one_letter_code
_entity_poly.pdbx_strand_id
1 'polypeptide(L)'
;LRREATVWVSAESHCTHLQTPVPLALFEAPCFCRRHACNALDRANRAYRVAYSSPSLATLQAVVGAGLAVSAWMRSLVTADMQILGKKEGFPELPESSIVLLRTSPTQSPIINSLAEHIVEGFRV
;
A
#
# COMPACT_ATOMS: atom_id res chain seq x y z
N LEU A 1 3.79 -10.51 12.42
CA LEU A 1 5.17 -10.03 12.57
C LEU A 1 5.24 -8.58 13.03
N ARG A 2 4.50 -7.70 12.41
CA ARG A 2 4.37 -6.31 12.83
C ARG A 2 3.15 -5.66 12.19
N ARG A 3 2.70 -4.55 12.79
CA ARG A 3 1.73 -3.67 12.17
C ARG A 3 2.48 -2.58 11.42
N GLU A 4 1.91 -2.13 10.34
CA GLU A 4 2.51 -1.09 9.52
C GLU A 4 1.44 -0.15 9.00
N ALA A 5 1.73 1.15 9.01
CA ALA A 5 0.81 2.16 8.49
C ALA A 5 0.64 2.00 6.99
N THR A 6 -0.60 2.11 6.54
CA THR A 6 -0.94 2.24 5.13
C THR A 6 -1.08 3.72 4.82
N VAL A 7 -0.41 4.18 3.79
CA VAL A 7 -0.33 5.60 3.45
C VAL A 7 -0.69 5.84 1.99
N TRP A 8 -1.22 7.03 1.70
CA TRP A 8 -1.43 7.50 0.34
C TRP A 8 -0.11 8.05 -0.20
N VAL A 9 0.18 7.74 -1.45
CA VAL A 9 1.44 8.14 -2.09
C VAL A 9 1.20 8.73 -3.47
N SER A 10 2.04 9.71 -3.81
CA SER A 10 2.10 10.28 -5.15
C SER A 10 3.54 10.68 -5.47
N ALA A 11 3.83 10.99 -6.73
CA ALA A 11 5.14 11.50 -7.09
C ALA A 11 5.37 12.86 -6.45
N GLU A 12 6.55 13.08 -5.88
CA GLU A 12 6.89 14.33 -5.20
C GLU A 12 6.88 15.52 -6.16
N SER A 13 7.31 15.31 -7.39
CA SER A 13 7.45 16.36 -8.41
C SER A 13 6.19 16.65 -9.21
N HIS A 14 5.08 15.99 -8.90
CA HIS A 14 3.81 16.12 -9.64
C HIS A 14 2.67 16.46 -8.70
N CYS A 15 1.64 17.09 -9.24
CA CYS A 15 0.43 17.47 -8.49
C CYS A 15 -0.75 16.55 -8.81
N THR A 16 -0.50 15.27 -8.99
CA THR A 16 -1.51 14.28 -9.37
C THR A 16 -2.64 14.19 -8.34
N HIS A 17 -2.32 14.38 -7.07
CA HIS A 17 -3.29 14.35 -5.97
C HIS A 17 -4.29 15.50 -6.00
N LEU A 18 -4.06 16.53 -6.81
CA LEU A 18 -4.97 17.67 -6.94
C LEU A 18 -6.00 17.46 -8.04
N GLN A 19 -5.88 16.41 -8.84
CA GLN A 19 -6.84 16.11 -9.89
C GLN A 19 -8.19 15.65 -9.32
N THR A 20 -9.26 15.97 -10.02
CA THR A 20 -10.61 15.53 -9.68
C THR A 20 -11.29 15.00 -10.94
N PRO A 21 -11.72 13.73 -11.00
CA PRO A 21 -11.50 12.69 -9.97
C PRO A 21 -10.03 12.30 -9.83
N VAL A 22 -9.64 11.88 -8.62
CA VAL A 22 -8.27 11.44 -8.36
C VAL A 22 -7.99 10.15 -9.12
N PRO A 23 -6.96 10.09 -9.97
CA PRO A 23 -6.61 8.85 -10.65
C PRO A 23 -5.85 7.92 -9.69
N LEU A 24 -6.32 6.70 -9.52
CA LEU A 24 -5.72 5.72 -8.64
C LEU A 24 -5.04 4.60 -9.42
N ALA A 25 -3.90 4.15 -8.90
CA ALA A 25 -3.21 2.95 -9.33
C ALA A 25 -3.24 1.96 -8.18
N LEU A 26 -3.96 0.85 -8.33
CA LEU A 26 -4.23 -0.08 -7.25
C LEU A 26 -3.94 -1.51 -7.68
N PHE A 27 -3.67 -2.37 -6.69
CA PHE A 27 -3.60 -3.80 -6.92
C PHE A 27 -4.96 -4.31 -7.42
N GLU A 28 -4.94 -5.43 -8.13
CA GLU A 28 -6.16 -6.07 -8.57
C GLU A 28 -6.93 -6.65 -7.37
N ALA A 29 -8.25 -6.73 -7.50
CA ALA A 29 -9.08 -7.37 -6.49
C ALA A 29 -8.89 -8.90 -6.51
N PRO A 30 -9.00 -9.59 -5.34
CA PRO A 30 -9.26 -9.02 -4.03
C PRO A 30 -7.97 -8.50 -3.38
N CYS A 31 -8.02 -7.31 -2.82
CA CYS A 31 -6.87 -6.71 -2.15
C CYS A 31 -7.36 -5.81 -1.01
N PHE A 32 -6.76 -5.94 0.18
CA PHE A 32 -7.11 -5.12 1.32
C PHE A 32 -6.86 -3.64 1.08
N CYS A 33 -5.68 -3.30 0.57
CA CYS A 33 -5.33 -1.91 0.33
C CYS A 33 -6.26 -1.26 -0.68
N ARG A 34 -6.62 -1.98 -1.73
CA ARG A 34 -7.59 -1.51 -2.73
C ARG A 34 -8.93 -1.21 -2.09
N ARG A 35 -9.47 -2.15 -1.33
CA ARG A 35 -10.76 -1.98 -0.68
C ARG A 35 -10.75 -0.85 0.34
N HIS A 36 -9.72 -0.78 1.18
CA HIS A 36 -9.58 0.27 2.17
C HIS A 36 -9.46 1.64 1.52
N ALA A 37 -8.69 1.75 0.44
CA ALA A 37 -8.51 3.01 -0.27
C ALA A 37 -9.84 3.51 -0.87
N CYS A 38 -10.54 2.65 -1.59
CA CYS A 38 -11.82 3.02 -2.19
C CYS A 38 -12.87 3.37 -1.14
N ASN A 39 -12.98 2.58 -0.08
CA ASN A 39 -13.92 2.85 1.00
C ASN A 39 -13.62 4.16 1.71
N ALA A 40 -12.34 4.46 1.95
CA ALA A 40 -11.94 5.70 2.62
C ALA A 40 -12.30 6.93 1.80
N LEU A 41 -12.07 6.91 0.49
CA LEU A 41 -12.43 8.01 -0.39
C LEU A 41 -13.95 8.15 -0.52
N ASP A 42 -14.68 7.05 -0.55
CA ASP A 42 -16.15 7.07 -0.56
C ASP A 42 -16.69 7.76 0.70
N ARG A 43 -16.17 7.43 1.87
CA ARG A 43 -16.57 8.05 3.14
C ARG A 43 -16.22 9.53 3.20
N ALA A 44 -15.11 9.93 2.58
CA ALA A 44 -14.69 11.31 2.53
C ALA A 44 -15.39 12.12 1.42
N ASN A 45 -16.26 11.48 0.64
CA ASN A 45 -16.94 12.06 -0.52
C ASN A 45 -15.97 12.65 -1.53
N ARG A 46 -14.79 12.06 -1.67
CA ARG A 46 -13.81 12.50 -2.63
C ARG A 46 -13.91 11.66 -3.91
N ALA A 47 -14.13 12.32 -5.03
CA ALA A 47 -14.24 11.65 -6.32
C ALA A 47 -12.91 11.04 -6.74
N TYR A 48 -12.96 9.80 -7.19
CA TYR A 48 -11.78 9.07 -7.67
C TYR A 48 -12.16 8.15 -8.84
N ARG A 49 -11.16 7.69 -9.55
CA ARG A 49 -11.30 6.64 -10.55
C ARG A 49 -10.11 5.71 -10.47
N VAL A 50 -10.34 4.43 -10.68
CA VAL A 50 -9.25 3.46 -10.76
C VAL A 50 -8.72 3.48 -12.19
N ALA A 51 -7.64 4.21 -12.40
CA ALA A 51 -7.05 4.40 -13.72
C ALA A 51 -6.12 3.25 -14.13
N TYR A 52 -5.47 2.64 -13.15
CA TYR A 52 -4.52 1.54 -13.36
C TYR A 52 -4.75 0.45 -12.35
N SER A 53 -4.71 -0.79 -12.78
CA SER A 53 -4.78 -1.98 -11.93
C SER A 53 -3.68 -2.94 -12.35
N SER A 54 -2.95 -3.49 -11.38
CA SER A 54 -1.89 -4.45 -11.65
C SER A 54 -1.65 -5.34 -10.43
N PRO A 55 -1.26 -6.59 -10.62
CA PRO A 55 -0.78 -7.43 -9.52
C PRO A 55 0.67 -7.13 -9.15
N SER A 56 1.38 -6.31 -9.93
CA SER A 56 2.80 -6.04 -9.75
C SER A 56 3.03 -4.73 -9.02
N LEU A 57 3.67 -4.78 -7.86
CA LEU A 57 4.09 -3.60 -7.11
C LEU A 57 5.04 -2.73 -7.95
N ALA A 58 5.98 -3.34 -8.67
CA ALA A 58 6.92 -2.60 -9.50
C ALA A 58 6.22 -1.76 -10.57
N THR A 59 5.17 -2.31 -11.18
CA THR A 59 4.36 -1.58 -12.15
C THR A 59 3.65 -0.41 -11.51
N LEU A 60 3.04 -0.62 -10.35
CA LEU A 60 2.34 0.45 -9.63
C LEU A 60 3.30 1.54 -9.17
N GLN A 61 4.49 1.18 -8.69
CA GLN A 61 5.51 2.15 -8.31
C GLN A 61 5.99 2.97 -9.51
N ALA A 62 6.12 2.36 -10.67
CA ALA A 62 6.49 3.07 -11.90
C ALA A 62 5.41 4.07 -12.32
N VAL A 63 4.14 3.67 -12.26
CA VAL A 63 3.00 4.53 -12.61
C VAL A 63 2.92 5.74 -11.66
N VAL A 64 3.03 5.50 -10.37
CA VAL A 64 2.99 6.56 -9.35
C VAL A 64 4.19 7.49 -9.50
N GLY A 65 5.38 6.93 -9.65
CA GLY A 65 6.62 7.70 -9.81
C GLY A 65 6.62 8.58 -11.06
N ALA A 66 5.93 8.15 -12.11
CA ALA A 66 5.77 8.93 -13.34
C ALA A 66 4.73 10.05 -13.22
N GLY A 67 4.05 10.17 -12.09
CA GLY A 67 3.04 11.19 -11.87
C GLY A 67 1.70 10.92 -12.52
N LEU A 68 1.42 9.67 -12.88
CA LEU A 68 0.18 9.30 -13.56
C LEU A 68 -0.98 8.98 -12.63
N ALA A 69 -0.69 8.62 -11.40
CA ALA A 69 -1.72 8.22 -10.45
C ALA A 69 -1.25 8.32 -9.00
N VAL A 70 -2.22 8.25 -8.09
CA VAL A 70 -2.02 8.14 -6.64
C VAL A 70 -2.28 6.70 -6.24
N SER A 71 -1.57 6.19 -5.26
CA SER A 71 -1.80 4.85 -4.74
C SER A 71 -1.80 4.84 -3.21
N ALA A 72 -2.10 3.68 -2.65
CA ALA A 72 -2.08 3.45 -1.22
C ALA A 72 -1.43 2.09 -0.95
N TRP A 73 -0.38 2.09 -0.15
CA TRP A 73 0.31 0.88 0.26
C TRP A 73 1.04 1.08 1.57
N MET A 74 1.69 0.04 2.06
CA MET A 74 2.43 0.10 3.31
C MET A 74 3.57 1.12 3.22
N ARG A 75 3.80 1.82 4.32
CA ARG A 75 4.81 2.88 4.39
C ARG A 75 6.20 2.43 3.98
N SER A 76 6.57 1.18 4.28
CA SER A 76 7.87 0.62 3.90
C SER A 76 8.08 0.53 2.39
N LEU A 77 7.02 0.62 1.60
CA LEU A 77 7.09 0.54 0.13
C LEU A 77 7.22 1.92 -0.54
N VAL A 78 7.25 2.99 0.23
CA VAL A 78 7.39 4.35 -0.29
C VAL A 78 8.84 4.58 -0.68
N THR A 79 9.06 5.03 -1.91
CA THR A 79 10.40 5.32 -2.42
C THR A 79 10.75 6.81 -2.26
N ALA A 80 12.03 7.17 -2.45
CA ALA A 80 12.51 8.53 -2.19
C ALA A 80 11.90 9.59 -3.12
N ASP A 81 11.44 9.21 -4.30
CA ASP A 81 10.82 10.09 -5.28
C ASP A 81 9.30 10.29 -5.05
N MET A 82 8.78 9.73 -3.97
CA MET A 82 7.36 9.79 -3.62
C MET A 82 7.13 10.61 -2.37
N GLN A 83 5.95 11.22 -2.29
CA GLN A 83 5.49 11.92 -1.10
C GLN A 83 4.31 11.18 -0.49
N ILE A 84 4.19 11.27 0.84
CA ILE A 84 3.06 10.73 1.58
C ILE A 84 2.00 11.83 1.68
N LEU A 85 0.77 11.48 1.30
CA LEU A 85 -0.37 12.38 1.36
C LEU A 85 -1.17 12.13 2.62
N GLY A 86 -1.66 13.20 3.24
CA GLY A 86 -2.44 13.10 4.46
C GLY A 86 -3.64 14.01 4.44
N LYS A 87 -4.13 14.36 5.64
CA LYS A 87 -5.32 15.21 5.79
C LYS A 87 -5.16 16.58 5.17
N LYS A 88 -3.96 17.14 5.15
CA LYS A 88 -3.67 18.44 4.53
C LYS A 88 -3.99 18.43 3.03
N GLU A 89 -3.79 17.30 2.38
CA GLU A 89 -4.03 17.13 0.95
C GLU A 89 -5.44 16.61 0.67
N GLY A 90 -6.26 16.43 1.72
CA GLY A 90 -7.63 15.95 1.59
C GLY A 90 -7.74 14.44 1.49
N PHE A 91 -6.74 13.69 1.93
CA PHE A 91 -6.77 12.23 1.94
C PHE A 91 -7.06 11.70 3.34
N PRO A 92 -8.07 10.82 3.49
CA PRO A 92 -8.44 10.28 4.79
C PRO A 92 -7.42 9.26 5.30
N GLU A 93 -7.46 9.02 6.61
CA GLU A 93 -6.62 7.96 7.19
C GLU A 93 -7.05 6.59 6.68
N LEU A 94 -6.07 5.71 6.55
CA LEU A 94 -6.26 4.32 6.17
C LEU A 94 -5.99 3.40 7.36
N PRO A 95 -6.67 2.24 7.42
CA PRO A 95 -6.38 1.25 8.46
C PRO A 95 -4.95 0.74 8.36
N GLU A 96 -4.35 0.43 9.51
CA GLU A 96 -3.05 -0.22 9.55
C GLU A 96 -3.15 -1.62 8.96
N SER A 97 -2.06 -2.06 8.33
CA SER A 97 -1.90 -3.41 7.84
C SER A 97 -1.05 -4.22 8.81
N SER A 98 -1.38 -5.49 8.99
CA SER A 98 -0.59 -6.41 9.79
C SER A 98 0.16 -7.36 8.88
N ILE A 99 1.46 -7.48 9.11
CA ILE A 99 2.28 -8.47 8.43
C ILE A 99 2.33 -9.70 9.32
N VAL A 100 1.83 -10.81 8.82
CA VAL A 100 1.74 -12.05 9.58
C VAL A 100 2.49 -13.17 8.87
N LEU A 101 2.99 -14.10 9.68
CA LEU A 101 3.62 -15.32 9.18
C LEU A 101 2.67 -16.47 9.46
N LEU A 102 2.20 -17.12 8.40
CA LEU A 102 1.32 -18.28 8.50
C LEU A 102 2.07 -19.54 8.08
N ARG A 103 1.84 -20.62 8.84
CA ARG A 103 2.30 -21.94 8.47
C ARG A 103 1.10 -22.74 7.98
N THR A 104 1.27 -23.45 6.87
CA THR A 104 0.19 -24.22 6.26
C THR A 104 -0.22 -25.43 7.12
N SER A 105 0.68 -25.91 7.97
CA SER A 105 0.39 -26.96 8.93
C SER A 105 1.35 -26.89 10.11
N PRO A 106 0.96 -27.39 11.30
CA PRO A 106 1.92 -27.58 12.37
C PRO A 106 3.01 -28.53 11.91
N THR A 107 4.26 -28.17 12.07
CA THR A 107 5.37 -29.00 11.63
C THR A 107 6.43 -29.12 12.69
N GLN A 108 7.04 -30.31 12.77
CA GLN A 108 8.20 -30.56 13.60
C GLN A 108 9.50 -30.44 12.80
N SER A 109 9.43 -30.03 11.54
CA SER A 109 10.62 -29.89 10.71
C SER A 109 11.54 -28.81 11.22
N PRO A 110 12.79 -29.13 11.60
CA PRO A 110 13.75 -28.11 12.06
C PRO A 110 14.06 -27.06 10.98
N ILE A 111 14.04 -27.45 9.73
CA ILE A 111 14.31 -26.53 8.60
C ILE A 111 13.23 -25.46 8.53
N ILE A 112 11.96 -25.85 8.57
CA ILE A 112 10.83 -24.92 8.51
C ILE A 112 10.80 -24.03 9.74
N ASN A 113 11.04 -24.59 10.94
CA ASN A 113 11.10 -23.82 12.15
C ASN A 113 12.23 -22.81 12.14
N SER A 114 13.40 -23.18 11.66
CA SER A 114 14.54 -22.30 11.51
C SER A 114 14.28 -21.16 10.54
N LEU A 115 13.62 -21.45 9.41
CA LEU A 115 13.21 -20.42 8.44
C LEU A 115 12.23 -19.44 9.04
N ALA A 116 11.21 -19.93 9.79
CA ALA A 116 10.23 -19.09 10.44
C ALA A 116 10.90 -18.15 11.47
N GLU A 117 11.84 -18.67 12.28
CA GLU A 117 12.60 -17.86 13.24
C GLU A 117 13.42 -16.78 12.52
N HIS A 118 14.06 -17.15 11.43
CA HIS A 118 14.85 -16.19 10.64
C HIS A 118 13.99 -15.06 10.07
N ILE A 119 12.80 -15.38 9.57
CA ILE A 119 11.86 -14.38 9.07
C ILE A 119 11.41 -13.44 10.18
N VAL A 120 11.03 -13.98 11.34
CA VAL A 120 10.63 -13.18 12.50
C VAL A 120 11.76 -12.25 12.92
N GLU A 121 12.99 -12.75 12.99
CA GLU A 121 14.16 -11.96 13.35
C GLU A 121 14.40 -10.80 12.39
N GLY A 122 14.22 -11.02 11.10
CA GLY A 122 14.35 -9.98 10.08
C GLY A 122 13.37 -8.83 10.22
N PHE A 123 12.22 -9.04 10.90
CA PHE A 123 11.21 -8.01 11.13
C PHE A 123 11.37 -7.26 12.46
N ARG A 124 12.36 -7.60 13.25
CA ARG A 124 12.60 -6.93 14.55
C ARG A 124 13.43 -5.65 14.46
N VAL A 125 13.75 -5.24 13.29
CA VAL A 125 14.60 -4.06 13.07
C VAL A 125 13.79 -2.78 13.20
#